data_ea4c6044c284ad70a3d727f652a87e4c
#
_entry.id   ea4c6044c284ad70a3d727f652a87e4c
#
_cell.length_a   1.000
_cell.length_b   1.000
_cell.length_c   1.000
_cell.angle_alpha   90.00
_cell.angle_beta   90.00
_cell.angle_gamma   90.00
#
_symmetry.space_group_name_H-M   'P 1'
#
loop_
_entity.id
_entity.type
_entity.pdbx_description
1 polymer ?
#
loop_
_entity_poly.entity_id
_entity_poly.type
_entity_poly.pdbx_seq_one_letter_code
_entity_poly.pdbx_strand_id
1 'polypeptide(L)'
;MSPGLAPTRTLSTVLRAIRDFSPVSRSALVKETGLTHAAVSRAVATLSREEILVERRLADTMEPRRTRGLALNGDYGYALGIEYSAVGLRGITLDLANRRLGAIQESVDLGGRSRSERVSLIADFSARLLEASRSAPGRCLGIGLVDPGIVDSGRGVALTSSLLDDWNDVPISEAVSSRCGLPVRLLGTGIAKVKGVDRMELERPAHDLLYIEYGDGIACGMKLNGRYVTGSTNSAGELGHLKVVTQEPKPCRCGGLGCLEAHAALPAIVRRCQEALAANSRSVLSGAASLDGRAVLEAASRHDLLARLVVEEAFEMVGTAIAGVVSITNPRVLVLDGTFGAAGDEIRDHLLRVIRRSTLPDHWSALKIQFSGSDAYLGCAGGAVDLVDSLLEY
;
A
#
# COMPACT_ATOMS: atom_id res chain seq x y z
N MET A 1 -6.55 -21.61 -9.26
CA MET A 1 -7.28 -22.80 -8.74
C MET A 1 -7.33 -23.86 -9.82
N SER A 2 -7.37 -25.13 -9.43
CA SER A 2 -7.49 -26.23 -10.41
C SER A 2 -8.76 -26.06 -11.26
N PRO A 3 -8.76 -26.45 -12.55
CA PRO A 3 -9.91 -26.28 -13.45
C PRO A 3 -11.22 -26.94 -12.99
N GLY A 4 -11.23 -27.67 -11.87
CA GLY A 4 -12.39 -28.39 -11.35
C GLY A 4 -13.04 -27.80 -10.10
N LEU A 5 -12.49 -26.76 -9.49
CA LEU A 5 -13.09 -26.13 -8.31
C LEU A 5 -13.97 -24.97 -8.75
N ALA A 6 -15.25 -25.24 -8.99
CA ALA A 6 -16.23 -24.15 -9.15
C ALA A 6 -16.35 -23.44 -7.79
N PRO A 7 -15.91 -22.20 -7.67
CA PRO A 7 -15.95 -21.49 -6.40
C PRO A 7 -17.39 -21.21 -6.03
N THR A 8 -17.71 -21.47 -4.77
CA THR A 8 -19.02 -21.15 -4.20
C THR A 8 -18.85 -20.04 -3.18
N ARG A 9 -19.89 -19.26 -2.95
CA ARG A 9 -19.90 -18.21 -1.92
C ARG A 9 -19.40 -18.76 -0.55
N THR A 10 -19.74 -20.00 -0.22
CA THR A 10 -19.30 -20.68 1.01
C THR A 10 -17.78 -20.90 1.02
N LEU A 11 -17.20 -21.40 -0.07
CA LEU A 11 -15.75 -21.62 -0.18
C LEU A 11 -14.99 -20.32 -0.05
N SER A 12 -15.40 -19.27 -0.76
CA SER A 12 -14.78 -17.95 -0.69
C SER A 12 -14.86 -17.33 0.69
N THR A 13 -16.02 -17.47 1.38
CA THR A 13 -16.19 -16.99 2.75
C THR A 13 -15.24 -17.70 3.72
N VAL A 14 -15.12 -19.02 3.63
CA VAL A 14 -14.23 -19.81 4.50
C VAL A 14 -12.76 -19.53 4.20
N LEU A 15 -12.38 -19.43 2.91
CA LEU A 15 -11.00 -19.09 2.50
C LEU A 15 -10.58 -17.73 3.03
N ARG A 16 -11.46 -16.72 2.87
CA ARG A 16 -11.21 -15.37 3.38
C ARG A 16 -11.01 -15.37 4.89
N ALA A 17 -11.89 -16.05 5.63
CA ALA A 17 -11.77 -16.16 7.08
C ALA A 17 -10.46 -16.89 7.50
N ILE A 18 -10.07 -17.96 6.80
CA ILE A 18 -8.78 -18.62 7.07
C ILE A 18 -7.62 -17.66 6.78
N ARG A 19 -7.67 -16.92 5.71
CA ARG A 19 -6.64 -15.94 5.36
C ARG A 19 -6.50 -14.83 6.39
N ASP A 20 -7.63 -14.36 6.92
CA ASP A 20 -7.67 -13.23 7.86
C ASP A 20 -7.29 -13.64 9.30
N PHE A 21 -7.57 -14.87 9.70
CA PHE A 21 -7.42 -15.35 11.07
C PHE A 21 -6.44 -16.52 11.24
N SER A 22 -5.61 -16.78 10.23
CA SER A 22 -4.66 -17.91 10.19
C SER A 22 -3.57 -17.83 11.29
N PRO A 23 -3.30 -18.96 12.00
CA PRO A 23 -4.00 -20.24 11.95
C PRO A 23 -5.31 -20.21 12.75
N VAL A 24 -6.40 -20.77 12.22
CA VAL A 24 -7.76 -20.66 12.77
C VAL A 24 -8.40 -22.04 12.99
N SER A 25 -9.10 -22.23 14.11
CA SER A 25 -9.83 -23.45 14.39
C SER A 25 -11.16 -23.52 13.60
N ARG A 26 -11.68 -24.74 13.36
CA ARG A 26 -13.00 -24.90 12.71
C ARG A 26 -14.13 -24.24 13.50
N SER A 27 -14.08 -24.27 14.82
CA SER A 27 -15.07 -23.61 15.68
C SER A 27 -15.00 -22.08 15.57
N ALA A 28 -13.80 -21.51 15.49
CA ALA A 28 -13.63 -20.09 15.25
C ALA A 28 -14.14 -19.70 13.85
N LEU A 29 -13.89 -20.51 12.81
CA LEU A 29 -14.45 -20.27 11.47
C LEU A 29 -15.98 -20.21 11.46
N VAL A 30 -16.65 -21.10 12.22
CA VAL A 30 -18.12 -21.05 12.36
C VAL A 30 -18.56 -19.71 12.96
N LYS A 31 -17.89 -19.25 14.02
CA LYS A 31 -18.17 -17.97 14.68
C LYS A 31 -17.94 -16.78 13.77
N GLU A 32 -16.79 -16.73 13.08
CA GLU A 32 -16.38 -15.60 12.24
C GLU A 32 -17.20 -15.51 10.94
N THR A 33 -17.59 -16.67 10.37
CA THR A 33 -18.31 -16.69 9.09
C THR A 33 -19.83 -16.68 9.23
N GLY A 34 -20.36 -17.02 10.41
CA GLY A 34 -21.79 -17.26 10.62
C GLY A 34 -22.34 -18.50 9.90
N LEU A 35 -21.48 -19.33 9.31
CA LEU A 35 -21.87 -20.54 8.61
C LEU A 35 -22.11 -21.69 9.59
N THR A 36 -22.89 -22.70 9.17
CA THR A 36 -23.09 -23.90 9.97
C THR A 36 -21.82 -24.76 10.04
N HIS A 37 -21.64 -25.56 11.10
CA HIS A 37 -20.53 -26.52 11.25
C HIS A 37 -20.41 -27.45 10.03
N ALA A 38 -21.53 -27.91 9.50
CA ALA A 38 -21.54 -28.79 8.33
C ALA A 38 -21.05 -28.08 7.06
N ALA A 39 -21.41 -26.80 6.87
CA ALA A 39 -20.94 -26.01 5.74
C ALA A 39 -19.43 -25.74 5.82
N VAL A 40 -18.94 -25.32 6.99
CA VAL A 40 -17.51 -25.11 7.24
C VAL A 40 -16.73 -26.41 7.02
N SER A 41 -17.21 -27.56 7.58
CA SER A 41 -16.52 -28.83 7.43
C SER A 41 -16.42 -29.30 5.98
N ARG A 42 -17.48 -29.13 5.18
CA ARG A 42 -17.44 -29.44 3.74
C ARG A 42 -16.48 -28.54 2.98
N ALA A 43 -16.51 -27.24 3.25
CA ALA A 43 -15.60 -26.29 2.61
C ALA A 43 -14.13 -26.63 2.94
N VAL A 44 -13.82 -26.85 4.21
CA VAL A 44 -12.48 -27.24 4.66
C VAL A 44 -12.03 -28.55 4.01
N ALA A 45 -12.90 -29.59 3.96
CA ALA A 45 -12.56 -30.85 3.32
C ALA A 45 -12.24 -30.69 1.82
N THR A 46 -13.00 -29.84 1.11
CA THR A 46 -12.74 -29.53 -0.29
C THR A 46 -11.40 -28.80 -0.47
N LEU A 47 -11.14 -27.76 0.32
CA LEU A 47 -9.91 -26.98 0.24
C LEU A 47 -8.66 -27.78 0.66
N SER A 48 -8.81 -28.70 1.63
CA SER A 48 -7.72 -29.60 2.03
C SER A 48 -7.41 -30.65 0.97
N ARG A 49 -8.42 -31.16 0.25
CA ARG A 49 -8.23 -32.09 -0.87
C ARG A 49 -7.47 -31.45 -2.02
N GLU A 50 -7.70 -30.16 -2.25
CA GLU A 50 -7.00 -29.37 -3.27
C GLU A 50 -5.63 -28.85 -2.76
N GLU A 51 -5.19 -29.27 -1.58
CA GLU A 51 -3.91 -28.89 -0.96
C GLU A 51 -3.75 -27.37 -0.72
N ILE A 52 -4.86 -26.61 -0.76
CA ILE A 52 -4.87 -25.16 -0.49
C ILE A 52 -4.67 -24.86 1.00
N LEU A 53 -5.06 -25.80 1.87
CA LEU A 53 -4.95 -25.67 3.32
C LEU A 53 -3.95 -26.66 3.92
N VAL A 54 -3.29 -26.20 4.98
CA VAL A 54 -2.45 -27.03 5.86
C VAL A 54 -2.88 -26.87 7.32
N GLU A 55 -2.61 -27.87 8.14
CA GLU A 55 -2.79 -27.76 9.58
C GLU A 55 -1.53 -27.21 10.24
N ARG A 56 -1.65 -26.15 11.02
CA ARG A 56 -0.57 -25.54 11.81
C ARG A 56 -0.93 -25.50 13.29
N ARG A 57 0.07 -25.42 14.16
CA ARG A 57 -0.13 -25.29 15.60
C ARG A 57 -0.70 -23.89 15.90
N LEU A 58 -1.75 -23.82 16.72
CA LEU A 58 -2.26 -22.56 17.29
C LEU A 58 -1.31 -22.12 18.42
N ALA A 59 -0.85 -20.87 18.41
CA ALA A 59 0.18 -20.39 19.34
C ALA A 59 -0.32 -20.18 20.79
N ASP A 60 -1.62 -19.95 21.01
CA ASP A 60 -2.17 -19.40 22.26
C ASP A 60 -3.08 -20.37 23.05
N THR A 61 -2.76 -21.65 23.14
CA THR A 61 -3.58 -22.52 23.97
C THR A 61 -2.76 -23.22 25.03
N MET A 62 -3.14 -22.98 26.28
CA MET A 62 -2.61 -23.64 27.47
C MET A 62 -2.88 -25.18 27.50
N GLU A 63 -3.57 -25.74 26.51
CA GLU A 63 -3.83 -27.17 26.39
C GLU A 63 -2.87 -27.87 25.42
N PRO A 64 -2.00 -28.78 25.90
CA PRO A 64 -0.91 -29.35 25.08
C PRO A 64 -1.34 -30.33 23.97
N ARG A 65 -2.60 -30.72 23.85
CA ARG A 65 -2.98 -31.89 23.02
C ARG A 65 -4.00 -31.66 21.89
N ARG A 66 -4.59 -30.48 21.67
CA ARG A 66 -5.72 -30.32 20.72
C ARG A 66 -5.76 -29.08 19.84
N THR A 67 -4.67 -28.40 19.60
CA THR A 67 -4.76 -27.08 18.94
C THR A 67 -4.00 -27.05 17.63
N ARG A 68 -4.54 -27.76 16.63
CA ARG A 68 -4.21 -27.51 15.23
C ARG A 68 -5.24 -26.59 14.62
N GLY A 69 -4.76 -25.50 14.04
CA GLY A 69 -5.54 -24.57 13.24
C GLY A 69 -5.30 -24.77 11.76
N LEU A 70 -6.24 -24.32 10.97
CA LEU A 70 -6.14 -24.29 9.52
C LEU A 70 -5.40 -23.04 9.09
N ALA A 71 -4.50 -23.19 8.12
CA ALA A 71 -3.77 -22.10 7.48
C ALA A 71 -3.72 -22.30 5.97
N LEU A 72 -3.47 -21.26 5.21
CA LEU A 72 -3.18 -21.38 3.80
C LEU A 72 -1.84 -22.10 3.59
N ASN A 73 -1.80 -22.97 2.59
CA ASN A 73 -0.59 -23.70 2.22
C ASN A 73 0.32 -22.81 1.37
N GLY A 74 1.42 -22.32 1.94
CA GLY A 74 2.39 -21.50 1.22
C GLY A 74 3.02 -22.21 0.01
N ASP A 75 3.10 -23.55 0.05
CA ASP A 75 3.70 -24.32 -1.02
C ASP A 75 2.72 -24.65 -2.18
N TYR A 76 1.45 -24.26 -2.04
CA TYR A 76 0.45 -24.40 -3.10
C TYR A 76 0.77 -23.53 -4.33
N GLY A 77 1.30 -22.33 -4.11
CA GLY A 77 1.66 -21.40 -5.15
C GLY A 77 2.09 -20.03 -4.62
N TYR A 78 2.51 -19.22 -5.54
CA TYR A 78 3.00 -17.86 -5.26
C TYR A 78 2.45 -16.84 -6.25
N ALA A 79 2.43 -15.59 -5.84
CA ALA A 79 2.10 -14.43 -6.67
C ALA A 79 3.31 -13.52 -6.79
N LEU A 80 3.46 -12.88 -7.93
CA LEU A 80 4.43 -11.80 -8.14
C LEU A 80 3.74 -10.46 -7.88
N GLY A 81 4.40 -9.60 -7.12
CA GLY A 81 3.98 -8.21 -6.96
C GLY A 81 5.04 -7.30 -7.56
N ILE A 82 4.64 -6.38 -8.41
CA ILE A 82 5.56 -5.48 -9.13
C ILE A 82 5.04 -4.06 -9.00
N GLU A 83 5.91 -3.15 -8.59
CA GLU A 83 5.66 -1.72 -8.53
C GLU A 83 6.69 -0.99 -9.39
N TYR A 84 6.24 -0.06 -10.20
CA TYR A 84 7.11 0.82 -10.98
C TYR A 84 6.83 2.29 -10.66
N SER A 85 7.83 3.11 -10.86
CA SER A 85 7.81 4.55 -10.65
C SER A 85 8.64 5.26 -11.73
N ALA A 86 8.70 6.57 -11.71
CA ALA A 86 9.55 7.32 -12.64
C ALA A 86 11.04 6.94 -12.54
N VAL A 87 11.50 6.43 -11.39
CA VAL A 87 12.93 6.21 -11.09
C VAL A 87 13.33 4.74 -10.91
N GLY A 88 12.40 3.79 -11.10
CA GLY A 88 12.76 2.37 -10.98
C GLY A 88 11.59 1.41 -10.90
N LEU A 89 11.97 0.13 -10.82
CA LEU A 89 11.07 -1.01 -10.69
C LEU A 89 11.45 -1.83 -9.46
N ARG A 90 10.45 -2.34 -8.76
CA ARG A 90 10.59 -3.27 -7.64
C ARG A 90 9.66 -4.44 -7.83
N GLY A 91 10.10 -5.61 -7.40
CA GLY A 91 9.28 -6.80 -7.47
C GLY A 91 9.57 -7.77 -6.35
N ILE A 92 8.54 -8.45 -5.89
CA ILE A 92 8.64 -9.52 -4.89
C ILE A 92 7.87 -10.75 -5.32
N THR A 93 8.25 -11.86 -4.73
CA THR A 93 7.53 -13.13 -4.78
C THR A 93 6.94 -13.40 -3.41
N LEU A 94 5.62 -13.52 -3.32
CA LEU A 94 4.89 -13.90 -2.10
C LEU A 94 4.23 -15.26 -2.29
N ASP A 95 4.37 -16.14 -1.31
CA ASP A 95 3.59 -17.38 -1.26
C ASP A 95 2.13 -17.13 -0.82
N LEU A 96 1.31 -18.17 -0.89
CA LEU A 96 -0.10 -18.06 -0.52
C LEU A 96 -0.31 -17.70 0.98
N ALA A 97 0.69 -17.94 1.82
CA ALA A 97 0.71 -17.57 3.24
C ALA A 97 1.35 -16.18 3.50
N ASN A 98 1.54 -15.37 2.47
CA ASN A 98 2.18 -14.04 2.49
C ASN A 98 3.66 -14.04 2.95
N ARG A 99 4.38 -15.16 2.85
CA ARG A 99 5.83 -15.16 3.10
C ARG A 99 6.56 -14.64 1.86
N ARG A 100 7.48 -13.70 2.06
CA ARG A 100 8.36 -13.21 0.98
C ARG A 100 9.40 -14.27 0.66
N LEU A 101 9.36 -14.80 -0.57
CA LEU A 101 10.27 -15.83 -1.08
C LEU A 101 11.47 -15.23 -1.81
N GLY A 102 11.32 -14.03 -2.38
CA GLY A 102 12.36 -13.32 -3.09
C GLY A 102 11.99 -11.87 -3.37
N ALA A 103 12.99 -11.07 -3.72
CA ALA A 103 12.79 -9.68 -4.13
C ALA A 103 13.87 -9.28 -5.13
N ILE A 104 13.51 -8.45 -6.11
CA ILE A 104 14.45 -7.78 -7.03
C ILE A 104 14.10 -6.30 -7.12
N GLN A 105 15.13 -5.48 -7.38
CA GLN A 105 14.99 -4.05 -7.58
C GLN A 105 15.92 -3.60 -8.71
N GLU A 106 15.45 -2.64 -9.50
CA GLU A 106 16.22 -2.04 -10.58
C GLU A 106 16.00 -0.52 -10.58
N SER A 107 17.08 0.24 -10.50
CA SER A 107 17.06 1.70 -10.68
C SER A 107 17.15 1.98 -12.16
N VAL A 108 16.12 2.56 -12.73
CA VAL A 108 16.04 2.93 -14.14
C VAL A 108 15.20 4.18 -14.29
N ASP A 109 15.67 5.12 -15.07
CA ASP A 109 14.89 6.32 -15.40
C ASP A 109 13.77 5.97 -16.38
N LEU A 110 12.56 5.71 -15.85
CA LEU A 110 11.36 5.54 -16.64
C LEU A 110 10.76 6.90 -17.04
N GLY A 111 10.98 7.93 -16.24
CA GLY A 111 10.47 9.29 -16.50
C GLY A 111 10.95 9.83 -17.86
N GLY A 112 12.24 9.67 -18.15
CA GLY A 112 12.87 10.13 -19.41
C GLY A 112 12.67 9.22 -20.63
N ARG A 113 11.93 8.10 -20.52
CA ARG A 113 11.72 7.15 -21.62
C ARG A 113 10.41 7.41 -22.37
N SER A 114 10.35 6.95 -23.61
CA SER A 114 9.10 6.89 -24.37
C SER A 114 8.12 5.87 -23.78
N ARG A 115 6.84 6.00 -24.09
CA ARG A 115 5.79 5.05 -23.70
C ARG A 115 6.14 3.61 -24.04
N SER A 116 6.58 3.34 -25.27
CA SER A 116 6.90 2.00 -25.74
C SER A 116 8.08 1.38 -25.00
N GLU A 117 9.12 2.16 -24.71
CA GLU A 117 10.28 1.71 -23.93
C GLU A 117 9.86 1.38 -22.49
N ARG A 118 9.02 2.22 -21.85
CA ARG A 118 8.49 1.96 -20.50
C ARG A 118 7.73 0.64 -20.46
N VAL A 119 6.80 0.42 -21.40
CA VAL A 119 6.01 -0.81 -21.50
C VAL A 119 6.93 -2.04 -21.65
N SER A 120 7.93 -1.97 -22.54
CA SER A 120 8.90 -3.06 -22.73
C SER A 120 9.72 -3.31 -21.45
N LEU A 121 10.22 -2.27 -20.80
CA LEU A 121 11.03 -2.40 -19.58
C LEU A 121 10.23 -3.03 -18.43
N ILE A 122 8.95 -2.62 -18.24
CA ILE A 122 8.08 -3.19 -17.22
C ILE A 122 7.77 -4.67 -17.51
N ALA A 123 7.47 -4.99 -18.78
CA ALA A 123 7.18 -6.37 -19.19
C ALA A 123 8.43 -7.27 -19.06
N ASP A 124 9.61 -6.80 -19.45
CA ASP A 124 10.85 -7.54 -19.32
C ASP A 124 11.29 -7.71 -17.87
N PHE A 125 11.10 -6.69 -17.01
CA PHE A 125 11.32 -6.81 -15.57
C PHE A 125 10.41 -7.90 -14.97
N SER A 126 9.13 -7.91 -15.38
CA SER A 126 8.16 -8.92 -14.94
C SER A 126 8.60 -10.34 -15.32
N ALA A 127 9.13 -10.52 -16.55
CA ALA A 127 9.66 -11.81 -16.99
C ALA A 127 10.93 -12.22 -16.23
N ARG A 128 11.81 -11.27 -15.89
CA ARG A 128 12.99 -11.55 -15.05
C ARG A 128 12.62 -11.95 -13.62
N LEU A 129 11.62 -11.29 -13.01
CA LEU A 129 11.14 -11.68 -11.70
C LEU A 129 10.50 -13.07 -11.73
N LEU A 130 9.73 -13.39 -12.76
CA LEU A 130 9.15 -14.73 -12.96
C LEU A 130 10.23 -15.79 -13.07
N GLU A 131 11.27 -15.54 -13.87
CA GLU A 131 12.42 -16.45 -14.02
C GLU A 131 13.16 -16.66 -12.69
N ALA A 132 13.45 -15.57 -11.97
CA ALA A 132 14.10 -15.62 -10.66
C ALA A 132 13.27 -16.37 -9.61
N SER A 133 11.95 -16.46 -9.81
CA SER A 133 11.02 -17.14 -8.91
C SER A 133 10.75 -18.61 -9.23
N ARG A 134 11.41 -19.18 -10.26
CA ARG A 134 11.18 -20.59 -10.69
C ARG A 134 11.51 -21.63 -9.63
N SER A 135 12.39 -21.32 -8.69
CA SER A 135 12.73 -22.20 -7.56
C SER A 135 11.74 -22.11 -6.40
N ALA A 136 10.78 -21.19 -6.44
CA ALA A 136 9.77 -21.08 -5.41
C ALA A 136 8.83 -22.30 -5.44
N PRO A 137 8.37 -22.76 -4.26
CA PRO A 137 7.44 -23.90 -4.21
C PRO A 137 6.11 -23.57 -4.89
N GLY A 138 5.52 -24.58 -5.51
CA GLY A 138 4.22 -24.48 -6.17
C GLY A 138 4.27 -23.76 -7.52
N ARG A 139 3.12 -23.27 -7.97
CA ARG A 139 2.97 -22.61 -9.27
C ARG A 139 2.83 -21.10 -9.12
N CYS A 140 3.29 -20.35 -10.13
CA CYS A 140 2.96 -18.94 -10.20
C CYS A 140 1.47 -18.75 -10.51
N LEU A 141 0.78 -18.01 -9.65
CA LEU A 141 -0.66 -17.76 -9.76
C LEU A 141 -0.97 -16.55 -10.66
N GLY A 142 0.00 -15.65 -10.82
CA GLY A 142 -0.12 -14.44 -11.64
C GLY A 142 0.67 -13.26 -11.08
N ILE A 143 0.41 -12.09 -11.63
CA ILE A 143 1.14 -10.86 -11.34
C ILE A 143 0.17 -9.77 -10.86
N GLY A 144 0.45 -9.17 -9.70
CA GLY A 144 -0.14 -7.91 -9.26
C GLY A 144 0.78 -6.76 -9.65
N LEU A 145 0.34 -5.92 -10.58
CA LEU A 145 1.09 -4.78 -11.09
C LEU A 145 0.58 -3.49 -10.44
N VAL A 146 1.48 -2.63 -9.99
CA VAL A 146 1.16 -1.39 -9.29
C VAL A 146 1.68 -0.20 -10.07
N ASP A 147 0.75 0.68 -10.44
CA ASP A 147 0.98 1.89 -11.24
C ASP A 147 0.98 3.13 -10.33
N PRO A 148 1.88 4.10 -10.57
CA PRO A 148 1.94 5.34 -9.78
C PRO A 148 0.82 6.34 -10.09
N GLY A 149 -0.04 6.07 -11.07
CA GLY A 149 -1.14 6.93 -11.50
C GLY A 149 -2.52 6.37 -11.21
N ILE A 150 -3.49 6.91 -11.94
CA ILE A 150 -4.89 6.46 -11.90
C ILE A 150 -5.07 5.32 -12.90
N VAL A 151 -5.72 4.24 -12.48
CA VAL A 151 -5.88 3.03 -13.29
C VAL A 151 -7.34 2.60 -13.42
N ASP A 152 -7.65 1.95 -14.52
CA ASP A 152 -8.84 1.11 -14.67
C ASP A 152 -8.45 -0.34 -14.40
N SER A 153 -8.62 -0.78 -13.15
CA SER A 153 -8.28 -2.15 -12.74
C SER A 153 -9.11 -3.22 -13.45
N GLY A 154 -10.34 -2.90 -13.87
CA GLY A 154 -11.22 -3.82 -14.59
C GLY A 154 -10.74 -4.08 -16.02
N ARG A 155 -10.23 -3.06 -16.69
CA ARG A 155 -9.66 -3.15 -18.04
C ARG A 155 -8.16 -3.42 -18.05
N GLY A 156 -7.47 -3.28 -16.92
CA GLY A 156 -6.01 -3.42 -16.84
C GLY A 156 -5.26 -2.30 -17.55
N VAL A 157 -5.81 -1.08 -17.55
CA VAL A 157 -5.30 0.09 -18.27
C VAL A 157 -4.86 1.18 -17.31
N ALA A 158 -3.65 1.70 -17.49
CA ALA A 158 -3.21 2.92 -16.83
C ALA A 158 -3.85 4.11 -17.54
N LEU A 159 -4.72 4.86 -16.84
CA LEU A 159 -5.51 5.94 -17.43
C LEU A 159 -4.72 7.24 -17.56
N THR A 160 -3.98 7.59 -16.52
CA THR A 160 -3.13 8.80 -16.50
C THR A 160 -2.14 8.75 -15.34
N SER A 161 -1.01 9.43 -15.49
CA SER A 161 -0.03 9.62 -14.42
C SER A 161 0.51 11.04 -14.41
N SER A 162 0.67 11.62 -13.23
CA SER A 162 1.36 12.91 -13.06
C SER A 162 2.89 12.75 -12.97
N LEU A 163 3.39 11.51 -12.92
CA LEU A 163 4.81 11.18 -12.75
C LEU A 163 5.45 10.63 -14.01
N LEU A 164 4.66 10.18 -14.99
CA LEU A 164 5.11 9.61 -16.26
C LEU A 164 4.44 10.36 -17.42
N ASP A 165 5.21 11.14 -18.15
CA ASP A 165 4.69 11.87 -19.31
C ASP A 165 4.16 10.92 -20.38
N ASP A 166 3.08 11.30 -21.09
CA ASP A 166 2.45 10.47 -22.11
C ASP A 166 2.00 9.07 -21.62
N TRP A 167 1.68 8.96 -20.32
CA TRP A 167 1.19 7.70 -19.71
C TRP A 167 -0.32 7.72 -19.61
N ASN A 168 -1.00 7.74 -20.78
CA ASN A 168 -2.45 7.86 -20.88
C ASN A 168 -3.01 6.67 -21.67
N ASP A 169 -4.06 6.03 -21.14
CA ASP A 169 -4.74 4.87 -21.75
C ASP A 169 -3.78 3.74 -22.19
N VAL A 170 -2.83 3.38 -21.30
CA VAL A 170 -1.81 2.36 -21.59
C VAL A 170 -2.32 0.99 -21.14
N PRO A 171 -2.51 0.00 -22.05
CA PRO A 171 -2.96 -1.36 -21.71
C PRO A 171 -1.81 -2.20 -21.13
N ILE A 172 -1.24 -1.74 -20.01
CA ILE A 172 -0.03 -2.31 -19.44
C ILE A 172 -0.22 -3.75 -18.95
N SER A 173 -1.41 -4.11 -18.45
CA SER A 173 -1.69 -5.48 -18.03
C SER A 173 -1.63 -6.47 -19.19
N GLU A 174 -2.12 -6.09 -20.36
CA GLU A 174 -2.07 -6.92 -21.58
C GLU A 174 -0.60 -7.13 -22.03
N ALA A 175 0.19 -6.08 -22.02
CA ALA A 175 1.62 -6.17 -22.41
C ALA A 175 2.40 -7.12 -21.49
N VAL A 176 2.21 -6.99 -20.16
CA VAL A 176 2.86 -7.87 -19.17
C VAL A 176 2.31 -9.29 -19.27
N SER A 177 0.99 -9.47 -19.42
CA SER A 177 0.37 -10.78 -19.57
C SER A 177 0.85 -11.52 -20.82
N SER A 178 0.95 -10.82 -21.95
CA SER A 178 1.48 -11.37 -23.21
C SER A 178 2.95 -11.80 -23.07
N ARG A 179 3.75 -11.04 -22.33
CA ARG A 179 5.18 -11.32 -22.11
C ARG A 179 5.43 -12.49 -21.16
N CYS A 180 4.59 -12.64 -20.12
CA CYS A 180 4.79 -13.64 -19.06
C CYS A 180 3.88 -14.87 -19.19
N GLY A 181 2.84 -14.84 -20.00
CA GLY A 181 1.85 -15.92 -20.10
C GLY A 181 1.00 -16.12 -18.85
N LEU A 182 0.83 -15.08 -18.03
CA LEU A 182 0.18 -15.14 -16.73
C LEU A 182 -0.95 -14.08 -16.63
N PRO A 183 -1.97 -14.32 -15.80
CA PRO A 183 -2.96 -13.29 -15.48
C PRO A 183 -2.30 -12.12 -14.75
N VAL A 184 -2.69 -10.91 -15.10
CA VAL A 184 -2.18 -9.66 -14.51
C VAL A 184 -3.34 -8.85 -13.97
N ARG A 185 -3.20 -8.34 -12.75
CA ARG A 185 -4.10 -7.36 -12.14
C ARG A 185 -3.38 -6.05 -11.93
N LEU A 186 -4.03 -4.95 -12.28
CA LEU A 186 -3.47 -3.60 -12.16
C LEU A 186 -4.15 -2.84 -11.02
N LEU A 187 -3.33 -2.15 -10.22
CA LEU A 187 -3.76 -1.34 -9.08
C LEU A 187 -3.04 0.00 -9.07
N GLY A 188 -3.67 1.03 -8.54
CA GLY A 188 -2.97 2.25 -8.14
C GLY A 188 -2.21 2.08 -6.82
N THR A 189 -1.15 2.87 -6.63
CA THR A 189 -0.24 2.78 -5.46
C THR A 189 -0.97 2.86 -4.12
N GLY A 190 -1.92 3.78 -3.94
CA GLY A 190 -2.63 3.95 -2.66
C GLY A 190 -3.37 2.68 -2.22
N ILE A 191 -4.09 2.03 -3.15
CA ILE A 191 -4.79 0.78 -2.88
C ILE A 191 -3.81 -0.37 -2.65
N ALA A 192 -2.74 -0.45 -3.43
CA ALA A 192 -1.72 -1.49 -3.24
C ALA A 192 -1.07 -1.37 -1.85
N LYS A 193 -0.67 -0.17 -1.44
CA LYS A 193 0.01 0.04 -0.16
C LYS A 193 -0.88 -0.23 1.05
N VAL A 194 -2.16 0.20 1.03
CA VAL A 194 -3.07 -0.14 2.13
C VAL A 194 -3.31 -1.66 2.23
N LYS A 195 -3.35 -2.40 1.11
CA LYS A 195 -3.41 -3.86 1.10
C LYS A 195 -2.13 -4.49 1.65
N GLY A 196 -0.99 -3.94 1.26
CA GLY A 196 0.33 -4.37 1.75
C GLY A 196 0.43 -4.22 3.27
N VAL A 197 0.15 -3.03 3.80
CA VAL A 197 0.19 -2.76 5.24
C VAL A 197 -0.78 -3.65 6.02
N ASP A 198 -2.02 -3.77 5.53
CA ASP A 198 -3.06 -4.56 6.18
C ASP A 198 -2.67 -6.05 6.33
N ARG A 199 -1.87 -6.56 5.41
CA ARG A 199 -1.48 -7.99 5.36
C ARG A 199 -0.07 -8.29 5.86
N MET A 200 0.84 -7.32 5.81
CA MET A 200 2.25 -7.55 6.09
C MET A 200 2.71 -6.92 7.40
N GLU A 201 2.09 -5.81 7.84
CA GLU A 201 2.56 -5.06 9.00
C GLU A 201 1.60 -5.11 10.19
N LEU A 202 0.31 -5.37 9.98
CA LEU A 202 -0.64 -5.52 11.07
C LEU A 202 -0.65 -6.96 11.59
N GLU A 203 -0.68 -7.14 12.92
CA GLU A 203 -0.83 -8.46 13.54
C GLU A 203 -2.06 -9.23 13.05
N ARG A 204 -3.12 -8.50 12.74
CA ARG A 204 -4.35 -8.99 12.11
C ARG A 204 -4.88 -7.94 11.17
N PRO A 205 -5.49 -8.35 10.03
CA PRO A 205 -6.12 -7.41 9.12
C PRO A 205 -7.16 -6.55 9.84
N ALA A 206 -7.08 -5.24 9.63
CA ALA A 206 -8.00 -4.30 10.22
C ALA A 206 -9.37 -4.33 9.53
N HIS A 207 -10.45 -4.07 10.27
CA HIS A 207 -11.78 -3.88 9.68
C HIS A 207 -11.90 -2.48 9.06
N ASP A 208 -11.38 -1.47 9.75
CA ASP A 208 -11.37 -0.07 9.34
C ASP A 208 -9.95 0.48 9.50
N LEU A 209 -9.30 0.80 8.38
CA LEU A 209 -7.90 1.21 8.26
C LEU A 209 -7.80 2.45 7.38
N LEU A 210 -7.08 3.44 7.87
CA LEU A 210 -6.60 4.58 7.10
C LEU A 210 -5.08 4.48 6.99
N TYR A 211 -4.56 4.49 5.77
CA TYR A 211 -3.14 4.50 5.45
C TYR A 211 -2.78 5.82 4.81
N ILE A 212 -1.74 6.48 5.30
CA ILE A 212 -1.22 7.74 4.77
C ILE A 212 0.27 7.58 4.51
N GLU A 213 0.68 7.83 3.28
CA GLU A 213 2.09 7.93 2.90
C GLU A 213 2.48 9.40 2.70
N TYR A 214 3.60 9.78 3.28
CA TYR A 214 4.19 11.10 3.12
C TYR A 214 5.58 10.99 2.47
N GLY A 215 5.75 11.69 1.35
CA GLY A 215 6.97 11.67 0.56
C GLY A 215 6.98 12.75 -0.50
N ASP A 216 7.46 12.43 -1.70
CA ASP A 216 7.41 13.35 -2.87
C ASP A 216 5.98 13.67 -3.29
N GLY A 217 5.02 12.80 -2.93
CA GLY A 217 3.59 13.00 -2.95
C GLY A 217 2.99 12.69 -1.59
N ILE A 218 1.65 12.84 -1.48
CA ILE A 218 0.86 12.47 -0.29
C ILE A 218 -0.24 11.54 -0.76
N ALA A 219 -0.10 10.25 -0.44
CA ALA A 219 -1.07 9.23 -0.81
C ALA A 219 -1.92 8.80 0.39
N CYS A 220 -3.15 8.39 0.11
CA CYS A 220 -4.05 7.82 1.11
C CYS A 220 -4.66 6.53 0.56
N GLY A 221 -4.70 5.50 1.39
CA GLY A 221 -5.44 4.27 1.14
C GLY A 221 -6.43 4.01 2.26
N MET A 222 -7.57 3.42 1.93
CA MET A 222 -8.63 3.20 2.93
C MET A 222 -9.21 1.80 2.83
N LYS A 223 -9.50 1.22 3.99
CA LYS A 223 -10.34 0.03 4.15
C LYS A 223 -11.43 0.37 5.15
N LEU A 224 -12.69 0.25 4.76
CA LEU A 224 -13.85 0.59 5.58
C LEU A 224 -14.84 -0.57 5.53
N ASN A 225 -15.37 -0.96 6.69
CA ASN A 225 -16.27 -2.10 6.81
C ASN A 225 -15.70 -3.38 6.16
N GLY A 226 -14.41 -3.61 6.34
CA GLY A 226 -13.69 -4.76 5.78
C GLY A 226 -13.45 -4.72 4.27
N ARG A 227 -13.76 -3.61 3.58
CA ARG A 227 -13.61 -3.44 2.14
C ARG A 227 -12.65 -2.32 1.80
N TYR A 228 -11.74 -2.55 0.85
CA TYR A 228 -10.89 -1.49 0.33
C TYR A 228 -11.70 -0.52 -0.52
N VAL A 229 -11.48 0.76 -0.29
CA VAL A 229 -12.22 1.85 -0.95
C VAL A 229 -11.49 2.26 -2.20
N THR A 230 -12.06 1.95 -3.36
CA THR A 230 -11.49 2.33 -4.67
C THR A 230 -12.18 3.55 -5.29
N GLY A 231 -13.41 3.83 -4.88
CA GLY A 231 -14.25 4.85 -5.54
C GLY A 231 -14.78 4.39 -6.90
N SER A 232 -15.60 5.21 -7.51
CA SER A 232 -16.24 4.90 -8.81
C SER A 232 -15.27 4.93 -10.00
N THR A 233 -14.15 5.65 -9.85
CA THR A 233 -13.13 5.84 -10.89
C THR A 233 -11.76 5.28 -10.50
N ASN A 234 -11.71 4.39 -9.48
CA ASN A 234 -10.50 3.82 -8.90
C ASN A 234 -9.47 4.85 -8.38
N SER A 235 -9.93 6.06 -8.06
CA SER A 235 -9.10 7.18 -7.56
C SER A 235 -9.52 7.67 -6.18
N ALA A 236 -10.12 6.81 -5.34
CA ALA A 236 -10.36 7.17 -3.94
C ALA A 236 -9.03 7.29 -3.18
N GLY A 237 -8.94 8.28 -2.28
CA GLY A 237 -7.74 8.48 -1.48
C GLY A 237 -6.75 9.50 -2.02
N GLU A 238 -7.14 10.31 -3.00
CA GLU A 238 -6.32 11.39 -3.57
C GLU A 238 -6.15 12.58 -2.58
N LEU A 239 -5.71 12.28 -1.34
CA LEU A 239 -5.57 13.25 -0.25
C LEU A 239 -4.60 14.38 -0.60
N GLY A 240 -3.52 14.07 -1.31
CA GLY A 240 -2.54 15.06 -1.76
C GLY A 240 -3.13 16.13 -2.66
N HIS A 241 -4.25 15.84 -3.32
CA HIS A 241 -4.94 16.77 -4.20
C HIS A 241 -6.12 17.51 -3.56
N LEU A 242 -6.35 17.30 -2.25
CA LEU A 242 -7.29 18.13 -1.49
C LEU A 242 -6.87 19.59 -1.52
N LYS A 243 -7.81 20.49 -1.84
CA LYS A 243 -7.55 21.94 -1.88
C LYS A 243 -7.54 22.49 -0.46
N VAL A 244 -6.35 22.82 0.04
CA VAL A 244 -6.16 23.29 1.43
C VAL A 244 -5.75 24.77 1.49
N VAL A 245 -5.24 25.33 0.39
CA VAL A 245 -4.81 26.73 0.30
C VAL A 245 -5.59 27.43 -0.80
N THR A 246 -6.34 28.48 -0.42
CA THR A 246 -7.18 29.27 -1.33
C THR A 246 -6.62 30.67 -1.60
N GLN A 247 -5.75 31.17 -0.72
CA GLN A 247 -5.05 32.44 -0.90
C GLN A 247 -3.64 32.16 -1.42
N GLU A 248 -3.26 32.78 -2.54
CA GLU A 248 -1.99 32.55 -3.23
C GLU A 248 -1.68 31.06 -3.47
N PRO A 249 -2.61 30.29 -4.06
CA PRO A 249 -2.46 28.86 -4.20
C PRO A 249 -1.34 28.52 -5.19
N LYS A 250 -0.43 27.63 -4.79
CA LYS A 250 0.64 27.13 -5.68
C LYS A 250 0.09 26.13 -6.70
N PRO A 251 0.65 26.09 -7.92
CA PRO A 251 0.29 25.11 -8.92
C PRO A 251 0.71 23.68 -8.49
N CYS A 252 -0.14 22.71 -8.81
CA CYS A 252 0.11 21.29 -8.59
C CYS A 252 0.32 20.57 -9.92
N ARG A 253 1.11 19.49 -9.90
CA ARG A 253 1.34 18.64 -11.08
C ARG A 253 0.05 18.05 -11.68
N CYS A 254 -1.00 17.91 -10.87
CA CYS A 254 -2.32 17.48 -11.36
C CYS A 254 -3.05 18.53 -12.23
N GLY A 255 -2.44 19.68 -12.51
CA GLY A 255 -3.04 20.82 -13.22
C GLY A 255 -3.92 21.73 -12.36
N GLY A 256 -4.16 21.39 -11.10
CA GLY A 256 -4.94 22.21 -10.16
C GLY A 256 -4.08 23.18 -9.36
N LEU A 257 -4.74 24.04 -8.56
CA LEU A 257 -4.11 25.01 -7.67
C LEU A 257 -4.45 24.70 -6.21
N GLY A 258 -3.53 24.97 -5.26
CA GLY A 258 -3.77 24.91 -3.83
C GLY A 258 -3.91 23.50 -3.24
N CYS A 259 -3.45 22.48 -3.94
CA CYS A 259 -3.43 21.11 -3.44
C CYS A 259 -2.50 20.95 -2.23
N LEU A 260 -2.86 20.08 -1.27
CA LEU A 260 -2.03 19.76 -0.11
C LEU A 260 -0.60 19.40 -0.51
N GLU A 261 -0.42 18.54 -1.51
CA GLU A 261 0.88 18.11 -2.04
C GLU A 261 1.74 19.30 -2.51
N ALA A 262 1.16 20.27 -3.22
CA ALA A 262 1.87 21.43 -3.73
C ALA A 262 2.39 22.37 -2.63
N HIS A 263 1.86 22.26 -1.40
CA HIS A 263 2.21 23.09 -0.26
C HIS A 263 2.99 22.36 0.83
N ALA A 264 2.79 21.07 1.00
CA ALA A 264 3.25 20.32 2.17
C ALA A 264 4.06 19.05 1.85
N ALA A 265 4.12 18.52 0.62
CA ALA A 265 4.96 17.36 0.29
C ALA A 265 6.45 17.74 0.28
N LEU A 266 7.34 16.72 0.23
CA LEU A 266 8.80 16.94 0.27
C LEU A 266 9.31 17.99 -0.73
N PRO A 267 8.90 17.98 -2.01
CA PRO A 267 9.33 19.03 -2.96
C PRO A 267 8.89 20.43 -2.54
N ALA A 268 7.75 20.56 -1.87
CA ALA A 268 7.25 21.85 -1.38
C ALA A 268 8.08 22.37 -0.20
N ILE A 269 8.44 21.50 0.77
CA ILE A 269 9.28 21.93 1.88
C ILE A 269 10.71 22.26 1.43
N VAL A 270 11.26 21.52 0.46
CA VAL A 270 12.56 21.83 -0.17
C VAL A 270 12.54 23.20 -0.80
N ARG A 271 11.56 23.49 -1.66
CA ARG A 271 11.40 24.80 -2.31
C ARG A 271 11.31 25.94 -1.28
N ARG A 272 10.53 25.77 -0.23
CA ARG A 272 10.39 26.78 0.84
C ARG A 272 11.70 27.04 1.58
N CYS A 273 12.48 25.99 1.87
CA CYS A 273 13.82 26.15 2.44
C CYS A 273 14.74 26.89 1.48
N GLN A 274 14.74 26.57 0.19
CA GLN A 274 15.55 27.25 -0.83
C GLN A 274 15.17 28.75 -0.95
N GLU A 275 13.88 29.08 -0.98
CA GLU A 275 13.39 30.47 -0.99
C GLU A 275 13.88 31.25 0.25
N ALA A 276 13.81 30.65 1.44
CA ALA A 276 14.26 31.29 2.67
C ALA A 276 15.80 31.45 2.73
N LEU A 277 16.56 30.46 2.26
CA LEU A 277 18.02 30.53 2.17
C LEU A 277 18.47 31.61 1.20
N ALA A 278 17.78 31.77 0.06
CA ALA A 278 18.04 32.86 -0.90
C ALA A 278 17.75 34.25 -0.31
N ALA A 279 16.83 34.33 0.66
CA ALA A 279 16.55 35.55 1.45
C ALA A 279 17.49 35.73 2.69
N ASN A 280 18.67 35.05 2.68
CA ASN A 280 19.68 35.11 3.73
C ASN A 280 19.28 34.53 5.10
N SER A 281 18.32 33.60 5.16
CA SER A 281 18.03 32.85 6.38
C SER A 281 19.25 31.99 6.77
N ARG A 282 19.56 31.92 8.07
CA ARG A 282 20.63 31.06 8.58
C ARG A 282 20.10 29.66 8.81
N SER A 283 20.83 28.64 8.32
CA SER A 283 20.50 27.22 8.51
C SER A 283 21.74 26.35 8.26
N VAL A 284 21.75 25.17 8.82
CA VAL A 284 22.75 24.12 8.49
C VAL A 284 22.63 23.64 7.04
N LEU A 285 21.50 23.94 6.40
CA LEU A 285 21.25 23.65 4.98
C LEU A 285 21.95 24.63 4.03
N SER A 286 22.55 25.73 4.55
CA SER A 286 23.26 26.70 3.76
C SER A 286 24.50 26.07 3.11
N GLY A 287 24.66 26.25 1.80
CA GLY A 287 25.82 25.74 1.05
C GLY A 287 25.75 24.27 0.67
N ALA A 288 24.63 23.57 0.91
CA ALA A 288 24.42 22.22 0.39
C ALA A 288 24.41 22.25 -1.15
N ALA A 289 25.19 21.35 -1.77
CA ALA A 289 25.29 21.26 -3.25
C ALA A 289 23.96 20.83 -3.89
N SER A 290 23.17 20.03 -3.17
CA SER A 290 21.79 19.69 -3.50
C SER A 290 20.99 19.58 -2.20
N LEU A 291 19.77 20.10 -2.21
CA LEU A 291 18.85 20.01 -1.09
C LEU A 291 17.69 19.09 -1.47
N ASP A 292 17.50 18.04 -0.72
CA ASP A 292 16.36 17.12 -0.86
C ASP A 292 15.47 17.12 0.39
N GLY A 293 14.29 16.51 0.27
CA GLY A 293 13.31 16.49 1.34
C GLY A 293 13.80 15.75 2.59
N ARG A 294 14.63 14.72 2.45
CA ARG A 294 15.20 13.98 3.55
C ARG A 294 16.19 14.83 4.35
N ALA A 295 17.06 15.55 3.66
CA ALA A 295 18.00 16.47 4.31
C ALA A 295 17.26 17.55 5.12
N VAL A 296 16.14 18.08 4.61
CA VAL A 296 15.30 19.05 5.35
C VAL A 296 14.70 18.41 6.60
N LEU A 297 14.13 17.20 6.50
CA LEU A 297 13.58 16.48 7.65
C LEU A 297 14.65 16.15 8.71
N GLU A 298 15.83 15.72 8.28
CA GLU A 298 16.98 15.46 9.18
C GLU A 298 17.49 16.75 9.85
N ALA A 299 17.56 17.87 9.12
CA ALA A 299 17.93 19.16 9.73
C ALA A 299 16.88 19.61 10.76
N ALA A 300 15.59 19.47 10.46
CA ALA A 300 14.51 19.75 11.41
C ALA A 300 14.62 18.88 12.67
N SER A 301 14.93 17.60 12.54
CA SER A 301 15.12 16.67 13.67
C SER A 301 16.35 17.02 14.53
N ARG A 302 17.32 17.75 13.97
CA ARG A 302 18.51 18.27 14.65
C ARG A 302 18.34 19.71 15.13
N HIS A 303 17.09 20.17 15.25
CA HIS A 303 16.71 21.51 15.75
C HIS A 303 17.18 22.70 14.90
N ASP A 304 17.44 22.52 13.60
CA ASP A 304 17.63 23.65 12.70
C ASP A 304 16.34 24.47 12.62
N LEU A 305 16.41 25.74 12.95
CA LEU A 305 15.22 26.59 13.12
C LEU A 305 14.44 26.77 11.81
N LEU A 306 15.14 26.97 10.69
CA LEU A 306 14.48 27.14 9.39
C LEU A 306 13.78 25.85 8.95
N ALA A 307 14.52 24.74 8.97
CA ALA A 307 13.98 23.44 8.58
C ALA A 307 12.79 23.04 9.46
N ARG A 308 12.91 23.23 10.77
CA ARG A 308 11.85 22.95 11.73
C ARG A 308 10.58 23.76 11.46
N LEU A 309 10.70 25.08 11.28
CA LEU A 309 9.56 25.94 10.97
C LEU A 309 8.84 25.47 9.70
N VAL A 310 9.58 25.22 8.62
CA VAL A 310 9.02 24.77 7.35
C VAL A 310 8.31 23.43 7.46
N VAL A 311 8.91 22.48 8.21
CA VAL A 311 8.32 21.13 8.38
C VAL A 311 7.11 21.18 9.31
N GLU A 312 7.16 21.93 10.43
CA GLU A 312 6.03 22.07 11.34
C GLU A 312 4.80 22.69 10.63
N GLU A 313 4.99 23.74 9.81
CA GLU A 313 3.91 24.33 9.01
C GLU A 313 3.35 23.36 7.96
N ALA A 314 4.20 22.55 7.31
CA ALA A 314 3.74 21.52 6.40
C ALA A 314 2.92 20.46 7.15
N PHE A 315 3.37 20.05 8.34
CA PHE A 315 2.67 19.04 9.15
C PHE A 315 1.39 19.57 9.80
N GLU A 316 1.24 20.88 9.97
CA GLU A 316 -0.04 21.51 10.30
C GLU A 316 -1.09 21.23 9.20
N MET A 317 -0.71 21.43 7.96
CA MET A 317 -1.62 21.19 6.82
C MET A 317 -1.92 19.70 6.66
N VAL A 318 -0.88 18.86 6.71
CA VAL A 318 -1.02 17.40 6.59
C VAL A 318 -1.85 16.82 7.71
N GLY A 319 -1.56 17.18 8.96
CA GLY A 319 -2.29 16.70 10.14
C GLY A 319 -3.75 17.11 10.15
N THR A 320 -4.05 18.34 9.71
CA THR A 320 -5.43 18.82 9.57
C THR A 320 -6.19 18.05 8.49
N ALA A 321 -5.55 17.78 7.34
CA ALA A 321 -6.14 16.97 6.27
C ALA A 321 -6.40 15.54 6.72
N ILE A 322 -5.45 14.91 7.42
CA ILE A 322 -5.62 13.56 8.02
C ILE A 322 -6.80 13.56 9.00
N ALA A 323 -6.88 14.55 9.89
CA ALA A 323 -7.97 14.67 10.85
C ALA A 323 -9.35 14.81 10.17
N GLY A 324 -9.40 15.51 9.04
CA GLY A 324 -10.60 15.59 8.21
C GLY A 324 -11.04 14.20 7.70
N VAL A 325 -10.13 13.40 7.18
CA VAL A 325 -10.43 12.03 6.75
C VAL A 325 -10.82 11.15 7.95
N VAL A 326 -10.11 11.24 9.08
CA VAL A 326 -10.47 10.52 10.31
C VAL A 326 -11.87 10.88 10.77
N SER A 327 -12.25 12.17 10.70
CA SER A 327 -13.59 12.63 11.11
C SER A 327 -14.71 12.10 10.21
N ILE A 328 -14.44 11.88 8.93
CA ILE A 328 -15.41 11.36 7.93
C ILE A 328 -15.52 9.85 8.00
N THR A 329 -14.38 9.14 8.11
CA THR A 329 -14.31 7.68 7.97
C THR A 329 -14.32 6.94 9.30
N ASN A 330 -13.98 7.61 10.39
CA ASN A 330 -13.88 7.09 11.76
C ASN A 330 -13.13 5.73 11.81
N PRO A 331 -11.88 5.64 11.33
CA PRO A 331 -11.16 4.39 11.25
C PRO A 331 -10.69 3.94 12.64
N ARG A 332 -10.51 2.64 12.82
CA ARG A 332 -9.92 2.09 14.04
C ARG A 332 -8.40 2.15 14.06
N VAL A 333 -7.78 2.07 12.89
CA VAL A 333 -6.32 2.08 12.72
C VAL A 333 -5.93 3.17 11.74
N LEU A 334 -4.93 3.97 12.10
CA LEU A 334 -4.24 4.91 11.23
C LEU A 334 -2.78 4.48 11.12
N VAL A 335 -2.33 4.18 9.90
CA VAL A 335 -0.92 3.90 9.61
C VAL A 335 -0.31 5.09 8.88
N LEU A 336 0.79 5.61 9.43
CA LEU A 336 1.59 6.69 8.89
C LEU A 336 2.90 6.12 8.34
N ASP A 337 3.12 6.24 7.04
CA ASP A 337 4.24 5.64 6.29
C ASP A 337 5.05 6.68 5.51
N GLY A 338 6.09 6.22 4.84
CA GLY A 338 7.00 7.05 4.09
C GLY A 338 8.01 7.78 4.99
N THR A 339 8.20 9.05 4.75
CA THR A 339 9.27 9.82 5.39
C THR A 339 8.89 10.45 6.73
N PHE A 340 7.72 10.18 7.30
CA PHE A 340 7.35 10.67 8.64
C PHE A 340 8.41 10.30 9.70
N GLY A 341 9.00 9.09 9.59
CA GLY A 341 10.05 8.63 10.51
C GLY A 341 11.32 9.47 10.48
N ALA A 342 11.69 10.05 9.34
CA ALA A 342 12.89 10.86 9.18
C ALA A 342 12.81 12.24 9.85
N ALA A 343 11.59 12.71 10.17
CA ALA A 343 11.39 14.00 10.84
C ALA A 343 11.77 14.02 12.33
N GLY A 344 12.05 12.85 12.93
CA GLY A 344 12.36 12.72 14.35
C GLY A 344 11.13 12.77 15.26
N ASP A 345 11.33 12.39 16.53
CA ASP A 345 10.22 12.19 17.47
C ASP A 345 9.45 13.47 17.77
N GLU A 346 10.14 14.60 18.00
CA GLU A 346 9.47 15.87 18.33
C GLU A 346 8.53 16.37 17.22
N ILE A 347 8.96 16.23 15.97
CA ILE A 347 8.17 16.64 14.79
C ILE A 347 7.02 15.66 14.57
N ARG A 348 7.25 14.37 14.80
CA ARG A 348 6.16 13.37 14.80
C ARG A 348 5.12 13.66 15.88
N ASP A 349 5.56 14.00 17.09
CA ASP A 349 4.69 14.41 18.18
C ASP A 349 3.91 15.68 17.84
N HIS A 350 4.54 16.63 17.13
CA HIS A 350 3.83 17.79 16.60
C HIS A 350 2.69 17.37 15.66
N LEU A 351 2.95 16.51 14.67
CA LEU A 351 1.92 15.98 13.79
C LEU A 351 0.77 15.32 14.56
N LEU A 352 1.10 14.47 15.55
CA LEU A 352 0.09 13.80 16.36
C LEU A 352 -0.74 14.77 17.19
N ARG A 353 -0.13 15.85 17.72
CA ARG A 353 -0.87 16.93 18.38
C ARG A 353 -1.83 17.64 17.43
N VAL A 354 -1.41 17.90 16.19
CA VAL A 354 -2.28 18.50 15.16
C VAL A 354 -3.47 17.62 14.85
N ILE A 355 -3.23 16.33 14.57
CA ILE A 355 -4.31 15.37 14.29
C ILE A 355 -5.28 15.32 15.48
N ARG A 356 -4.75 15.20 16.71
CA ARG A 356 -5.56 15.12 17.95
C ARG A 356 -6.47 16.32 18.12
N ARG A 357 -5.93 17.54 18.05
CA ARG A 357 -6.72 18.77 18.29
C ARG A 357 -7.74 19.05 17.18
N SER A 358 -7.52 18.48 15.98
CA SER A 358 -8.39 18.64 14.81
C SER A 358 -9.39 17.49 14.64
N THR A 359 -9.37 16.50 15.54
CA THR A 359 -10.26 15.32 15.52
C THR A 359 -11.19 15.35 16.72
N LEU A 360 -12.42 14.81 16.57
CA LEU A 360 -13.34 14.66 17.71
C LEU A 360 -12.72 13.79 18.80
N PRO A 361 -12.92 14.11 20.09
CA PRO A 361 -12.33 13.36 21.22
C PRO A 361 -12.62 11.85 21.16
N ASP A 362 -13.84 11.45 20.82
CA ASP A 362 -14.26 10.06 20.76
C ASP A 362 -13.55 9.31 19.61
N HIS A 363 -13.40 9.94 18.43
CA HIS A 363 -12.66 9.37 17.31
C HIS A 363 -11.18 9.19 17.68
N TRP A 364 -10.57 10.22 18.30
CA TRP A 364 -9.17 10.13 18.75
C TRP A 364 -8.96 9.02 19.78
N SER A 365 -9.85 8.88 20.75
CA SER A 365 -9.72 7.88 21.81
C SER A 365 -9.81 6.44 21.31
N ALA A 366 -10.55 6.22 20.21
CA ALA A 366 -10.72 4.92 19.56
C ALA A 366 -9.64 4.60 18.54
N LEU A 367 -8.86 5.60 18.10
CA LEU A 367 -7.89 5.50 17.03
C LEU A 367 -6.56 4.91 17.53
N LYS A 368 -6.15 3.76 16.96
CA LYS A 368 -4.81 3.20 17.12
C LYS A 368 -3.91 3.75 16.02
N ILE A 369 -2.85 4.46 16.39
CA ILE A 369 -1.89 5.02 15.42
C ILE A 369 -0.63 4.17 15.42
N GLN A 370 -0.15 3.85 14.22
CA GLN A 370 1.08 3.10 13.99
C GLN A 370 1.92 3.83 12.94
N PHE A 371 3.23 3.93 13.18
CA PHE A 371 4.17 4.30 12.12
C PHE A 371 4.63 3.01 11.43
N SER A 372 4.58 3.00 10.08
CA SER A 372 5.04 1.87 9.28
C SER A 372 6.56 1.71 9.38
N GLY A 373 7.04 0.47 9.20
CA GLY A 373 8.46 0.15 9.09
C GLY A 373 9.11 0.64 7.79
N SER A 374 8.37 1.32 6.92
CA SER A 374 8.84 1.85 5.62
C SER A 374 9.44 0.76 4.71
N ASP A 375 8.78 -0.40 4.62
CA ASP A 375 9.19 -1.46 3.69
C ASP A 375 9.04 -0.98 2.23
N ALA A 376 10.15 -0.85 1.54
CA ALA A 376 10.20 -0.39 0.15
C ALA A 376 9.37 -1.27 -0.83
N TYR A 377 8.96 -2.45 -0.42
CA TYR A 377 8.19 -3.42 -1.23
C TYR A 377 6.71 -3.51 -0.83
N LEU A 378 6.23 -2.59 -0.02
CA LEU A 378 4.86 -2.63 0.48
C LEU A 378 3.82 -2.57 -0.64
N GLY A 379 4.04 -1.72 -1.65
CA GLY A 379 3.19 -1.66 -2.85
C GLY A 379 3.22 -2.98 -3.63
N CYS A 380 4.41 -3.55 -3.84
CA CYS A 380 4.55 -4.87 -4.46
C CYS A 380 3.76 -5.95 -3.69
N ALA A 381 3.89 -5.96 -2.34
CA ALA A 381 3.15 -6.89 -1.50
C ALA A 381 1.64 -6.75 -1.69
N GLY A 382 1.14 -5.51 -1.68
CA GLY A 382 -0.27 -5.23 -1.92
C GLY A 382 -0.75 -5.67 -3.31
N GLY A 383 0.06 -5.52 -4.34
CA GLY A 383 -0.23 -6.04 -5.68
C GLY A 383 -0.36 -7.57 -5.69
N ALA A 384 0.61 -8.29 -5.12
CA ALA A 384 0.56 -9.74 -5.00
C ALA A 384 -0.66 -10.21 -4.16
N VAL A 385 -0.93 -9.52 -3.06
CA VAL A 385 -2.10 -9.76 -2.19
C VAL A 385 -3.40 -9.59 -2.97
N ASP A 386 -3.56 -8.52 -3.78
CA ASP A 386 -4.76 -8.29 -4.57
C ASP A 386 -5.00 -9.39 -5.60
N LEU A 387 -3.95 -9.85 -6.27
CA LEU A 387 -4.07 -10.97 -7.20
C LEU A 387 -4.61 -12.22 -6.47
N VAL A 388 -4.02 -12.58 -5.32
CA VAL A 388 -4.48 -13.73 -4.55
C VAL A 388 -5.91 -13.54 -4.06
N ASP A 389 -6.27 -12.34 -3.54
CA ASP A 389 -7.65 -12.02 -3.14
C ASP A 389 -8.63 -12.25 -4.30
N SER A 390 -8.29 -11.80 -5.51
CA SER A 390 -9.15 -11.96 -6.69
C SER A 390 -9.36 -13.42 -7.10
N LEU A 391 -8.40 -14.28 -6.83
CA LEU A 391 -8.52 -15.72 -7.09
C LEU A 391 -9.34 -16.45 -6.01
N LEU A 392 -9.49 -15.84 -4.84
CA LEU A 392 -10.27 -16.35 -3.71
C LEU A 392 -11.68 -15.76 -3.63
N GLU A 393 -11.95 -14.68 -4.39
CA GLU A 393 -13.26 -14.02 -4.44
C GLU A 393 -14.12 -14.60 -5.57
N TYR A 394 -15.35 -15.01 -5.21
CA TYR A 394 -16.43 -15.30 -6.13
C TYR A 394 -17.76 -14.84 -5.58
#